data_b7741580ba5af5207973397a70a799a6
#
_entry.id   b7741580ba5af5207973397a70a799a6
#
_cell.length_a   1.000
_cell.length_b   1.000
_cell.length_c   1.000
_cell.angle_alpha   90.00
_cell.angle_beta   90.00
_cell.angle_gamma   90.00
#
_symmetry.space_group_name_H-M   'P 1'
#
loop_
_entity.id
_entity.type
_entity.pdbx_description
1 polymer ?
#
loop_
_entity_poly.entity_id
_entity_poly.type
_entity_poly.pdbx_seq_one_letter_code
_entity_poly.pdbx_strand_id
1 'polypeptide(L)'
;MILKNLATACLLTIGVSAAAAAPTDTVKPAFSYKPEFHGTLRARFEQTTEDKSAGRFQVRNARLSVGGKIAPVLSYFVRADLCDKGKFSMLDAYATFMPSKTWKIVAGQSRIPFSVDASRAVNGYYFTNRSFVGKQVGNRRGVGVKGGFSPTAIPLYVEAGIFNATKIGDHTEWQTKYSYGAKARYTFGEVFVEGGFKSEVPDGIRINHTDVCVSWTDGRWLAEAEYVYKHYTNSAFDPCHAYNFMADYRWPIRTSFFNRMSVQARFDGMTHHSNGEIDEDSGCLVADDIRRNRLTLGSTISYVRNEMHADLRLNYEQYFYPSGAVIPVGAGSKVSVEMILRF
;
A
#
# COMPACT_ATOMS: atom_id res chain seq x y z
N MET A 1 -0.85 17.85 -21.03
CA MET A 1 0.23 16.92 -21.40
C MET A 1 0.87 16.20 -20.21
N ILE A 2 0.64 16.66 -18.97
CA ILE A 2 1.17 16.08 -17.71
C ILE A 2 0.30 14.93 -17.18
N LEU A 3 -0.97 14.88 -17.54
CA LEU A 3 -1.93 13.87 -17.04
C LEU A 3 -1.75 12.44 -17.59
N LYS A 4 -1.11 12.27 -18.76
CA LYS A 4 -0.84 10.92 -19.28
C LYS A 4 0.13 10.12 -18.41
N ASN A 5 0.97 10.80 -17.62
CA ASN A 5 2.00 10.16 -16.82
C ASN A 5 1.51 9.73 -15.41
N LEU A 6 0.40 10.31 -14.88
CA LEU A 6 -0.10 9.94 -13.56
C LEU A 6 -0.99 8.68 -13.57
N ALA A 7 -1.80 8.49 -14.59
CA ALA A 7 -2.56 7.25 -14.77
C ALA A 7 -1.62 6.05 -15.00
N THR A 8 -0.48 6.30 -15.64
CA THR A 8 0.58 5.29 -15.85
C THR A 8 1.38 5.01 -14.57
N ALA A 9 1.58 6.00 -13.69
CA ALA A 9 2.37 5.82 -12.46
C ALA A 9 1.71 4.91 -11.41
N CYS A 10 0.39 4.79 -11.39
CA CYS A 10 -0.32 3.81 -10.53
C CYS A 10 -0.36 2.39 -11.14
N LEU A 11 -0.21 2.26 -12.45
CA LEU A 11 -0.02 0.97 -13.15
C LEU A 11 1.44 0.53 -13.17
N LEU A 12 2.37 1.46 -12.95
CA LEU A 12 3.82 1.30 -13.03
C LEU A 12 4.50 1.06 -11.69
N THR A 13 3.91 0.25 -10.84
CA THR A 13 4.72 -0.55 -9.93
C THR A 13 5.38 -1.74 -10.63
N ILE A 14 5.16 -1.87 -11.93
CA ILE A 14 5.95 -2.69 -12.85
C ILE A 14 6.67 -1.69 -13.75
N GLY A 15 7.96 -1.44 -13.47
CA GLY A 15 8.74 -0.41 -14.12
C GLY A 15 8.65 -0.42 -15.64
N VAL A 16 8.24 0.69 -16.21
CA VAL A 16 8.64 1.13 -17.55
C VAL A 16 8.85 2.64 -17.46
N SER A 17 10.09 3.07 -17.42
CA SER A 17 10.47 4.45 -17.62
C SER A 17 10.19 4.84 -19.07
N ALA A 18 9.23 5.74 -19.30
CA ALA A 18 9.11 6.44 -20.54
C ALA A 18 9.94 7.72 -20.48
N ALA A 19 11.17 7.68 -20.98
CA ALA A 19 11.91 8.87 -21.35
C ALA A 19 11.23 9.51 -22.56
N ALA A 20 10.85 10.79 -22.45
CA ALA A 20 10.41 11.58 -23.59
C ALA A 20 11.62 11.87 -24.49
N ALA A 21 11.69 11.20 -25.62
CA ALA A 21 12.56 11.55 -26.73
C ALA A 21 11.71 12.06 -27.91
N ALA A 22 12.22 13.06 -28.60
CA ALA A 22 11.66 13.64 -29.81
C ALA A 22 11.49 12.60 -30.92
N PRO A 23 10.62 12.82 -31.91
CA PRO A 23 10.27 11.84 -32.91
C PRO A 23 11.39 11.66 -33.92
N THR A 24 12.10 10.56 -33.83
CA THR A 24 12.92 10.04 -34.93
C THR A 24 12.79 8.53 -34.95
N ASP A 25 12.35 8.04 -36.09
CA ASP A 25 12.31 6.66 -36.59
C ASP A 25 11.62 5.58 -35.72
N THR A 26 10.67 4.94 -36.39
CA THR A 26 9.90 3.78 -35.96
C THR A 26 10.76 2.51 -35.71
N VAL A 27 11.68 2.57 -34.77
CA VAL A 27 12.31 1.35 -34.23
C VAL A 27 11.39 0.84 -33.15
N LYS A 28 10.71 -0.30 -33.38
CA LYS A 28 10.04 -1.05 -32.32
C LYS A 28 11.01 -1.22 -31.16
N PRO A 29 10.66 -0.83 -29.92
CA PRO A 29 11.56 -1.01 -28.79
C PRO A 29 11.97 -2.48 -28.72
N ALA A 30 13.27 -2.72 -28.77
CA ALA A 30 13.82 -4.08 -28.72
C ALA A 30 13.32 -4.74 -27.43
N PHE A 31 12.66 -5.88 -27.54
CA PHE A 31 12.22 -6.68 -26.41
C PHE A 31 13.43 -7.10 -25.59
N SER A 32 13.45 -6.76 -24.30
CA SER A 32 14.56 -7.11 -23.39
C SER A 32 14.14 -8.24 -22.47
N TYR A 33 14.93 -9.30 -22.42
CA TYR A 33 14.82 -10.40 -21.45
C TYR A 33 15.57 -10.10 -20.14
N LYS A 34 16.31 -8.99 -20.05
CA LYS A 34 17.11 -8.67 -18.87
C LYS A 34 16.22 -8.44 -17.67
N PRO A 35 16.45 -9.13 -16.53
CA PRO A 35 15.76 -8.83 -15.29
C PRO A 35 16.09 -7.41 -14.81
N GLU A 36 15.10 -6.76 -14.23
CA GLU A 36 15.22 -5.47 -13.55
C GLU A 36 15.20 -5.71 -12.04
N PHE A 37 16.19 -5.15 -11.34
CA PHE A 37 16.33 -5.27 -9.90
C PHE A 37 16.02 -3.92 -9.25
N HIS A 38 15.21 -3.96 -8.20
CA HIS A 38 14.92 -2.77 -7.42
C HIS A 38 15.04 -3.07 -5.93
N GLY A 39 15.56 -2.09 -5.20
CA GLY A 39 15.73 -2.18 -3.77
C GLY A 39 15.03 -1.04 -3.02
N THR A 40 14.64 -1.31 -1.79
CA THR A 40 14.17 -0.30 -0.84
C THR A 40 14.67 -0.64 0.55
N LEU A 41 15.50 0.24 1.12
CA LEU A 41 15.95 0.16 2.50
C LEU A 41 15.28 1.28 3.30
N ARG A 42 14.72 0.94 4.47
CA ARG A 42 14.15 1.89 5.43
C ARG A 42 14.74 1.64 6.80
N ALA A 43 15.51 2.61 7.27
CA ALA A 43 16.04 2.64 8.63
C ALA A 43 15.44 3.82 9.38
N ARG A 44 15.07 3.62 10.63
CA ARG A 44 14.46 4.68 11.42
C ARG A 44 14.81 4.63 12.90
N PHE A 45 14.67 5.78 13.53
CA PHE A 45 14.61 5.95 14.97
C PHE A 45 13.22 6.43 15.35
N GLU A 46 12.66 5.91 16.44
CA GLU A 46 11.39 6.32 17.04
C GLU A 46 11.61 6.59 18.52
N GLN A 47 10.99 7.67 19.02
CA GLN A 47 10.99 8.06 20.43
C GLN A 47 9.57 8.34 20.87
N THR A 48 9.08 7.69 21.93
CA THR A 48 7.79 8.02 22.57
C THR A 48 7.87 9.39 23.24
N THR A 49 6.74 10.12 23.24
CA THR A 49 6.60 11.44 23.88
C THR A 49 5.77 11.39 25.15
N GLU A 50 5.43 10.20 25.64
CA GLU A 50 4.66 9.95 26.86
C GLU A 50 5.56 9.79 28.08
N ASP A 51 4.97 9.76 29.30
CA ASP A 51 5.68 9.70 30.59
C ASP A 51 6.73 8.60 30.70
N LYS A 52 6.49 7.45 30.07
CA LYS A 52 7.49 6.39 29.94
C LYS A 52 8.24 6.54 28.61
N SER A 53 9.22 7.44 28.62
CA SER A 53 10.06 7.70 27.43
C SER A 53 10.83 6.45 27.05
N ALA A 54 10.59 5.96 25.83
CA ALA A 54 11.29 4.82 25.24
C ALA A 54 11.62 5.10 23.78
N GLY A 55 12.85 4.75 23.37
CA GLY A 55 13.33 4.92 22.00
C GLY A 55 13.81 3.61 21.40
N ARG A 56 13.79 3.53 20.07
CA ARG A 56 14.34 2.39 19.36
C ARG A 56 14.90 2.76 17.99
N PHE A 57 15.97 2.09 17.60
CA PHE A 57 16.41 2.00 16.20
C PHE A 57 15.81 0.76 15.55
N GLN A 58 15.45 0.88 14.27
CA GLN A 58 14.85 -0.23 13.55
C GLN A 58 15.24 -0.17 12.07
N VAL A 59 15.66 -1.30 11.50
CA VAL A 59 15.54 -1.53 10.05
C VAL A 59 14.09 -1.92 9.79
N ARG A 60 13.32 -1.00 9.23
CA ARG A 60 11.87 -1.21 9.07
C ARG A 60 11.53 -2.11 7.90
N ASN A 61 12.28 -1.97 6.81
CA ASN A 61 12.18 -2.81 5.62
C ASN A 61 13.53 -2.87 4.92
N ALA A 62 13.85 -4.03 4.39
CA ALA A 62 14.94 -4.26 3.46
C ALA A 62 14.38 -5.08 2.29
N ARG A 63 13.74 -4.42 1.32
CA ARG A 63 13.02 -5.08 0.23
C ARG A 63 13.86 -5.16 -1.01
N LEU A 64 13.88 -6.33 -1.60
CA LEU A 64 14.40 -6.57 -2.93
C LEU A 64 13.27 -7.08 -3.82
N SER A 65 13.29 -6.67 -5.08
CA SER A 65 12.39 -7.21 -6.10
C SER A 65 13.14 -7.41 -7.40
N VAL A 66 12.72 -8.43 -8.12
CA VAL A 66 13.15 -8.73 -9.48
C VAL A 66 11.93 -8.89 -10.36
N GLY A 67 11.94 -8.25 -11.50
CA GLY A 67 10.92 -8.38 -12.53
C GLY A 67 11.56 -8.55 -13.90
N GLY A 68 10.79 -9.06 -14.85
CA GLY A 68 11.27 -9.22 -16.21
C GLY A 68 10.18 -9.74 -17.14
N LYS A 69 10.51 -9.77 -18.43
CA LYS A 69 9.65 -10.31 -19.47
C LYS A 69 10.20 -11.63 -20.00
N ILE A 70 9.34 -12.63 -20.14
CA ILE A 70 9.63 -13.91 -20.80
C ILE A 70 9.18 -13.84 -22.27
N ALA A 71 8.13 -13.06 -22.55
CA ALA A 71 7.60 -12.79 -23.87
C ALA A 71 7.00 -11.36 -23.92
N PRO A 72 6.69 -10.78 -25.08
CA PRO A 72 6.08 -9.45 -25.18
C PRO A 72 4.81 -9.29 -24.34
N VAL A 73 4.04 -10.36 -24.15
CA VAL A 73 2.78 -10.40 -23.39
C VAL A 73 2.88 -11.10 -22.04
N LEU A 74 4.05 -11.67 -21.69
CA LEU A 74 4.23 -12.45 -20.46
C LEU A 74 5.42 -11.90 -19.67
N SER A 75 5.15 -11.56 -18.42
CA SER A 75 6.15 -11.07 -17.46
C SER A 75 6.03 -11.78 -16.11
N TYR A 76 7.07 -11.68 -15.31
CA TYR A 76 7.10 -12.19 -13.93
C TYR A 76 7.54 -11.09 -12.97
N PHE A 77 7.20 -11.26 -11.71
CA PHE A 77 7.63 -10.37 -10.63
C PHE A 77 7.74 -11.13 -9.32
N VAL A 78 8.86 -10.93 -8.62
CA VAL A 78 9.11 -11.49 -7.28
C VAL A 78 9.59 -10.38 -6.38
N ARG A 79 9.09 -10.34 -5.14
CA ARG A 79 9.49 -9.38 -4.11
C ARG A 79 9.59 -10.04 -2.75
N ALA A 80 10.69 -9.81 -2.07
CA ALA A 80 10.90 -10.24 -0.69
C ALA A 80 11.23 -9.04 0.21
N ASP A 81 10.87 -9.13 1.48
CA ASP A 81 11.34 -8.27 2.55
C ASP A 81 12.30 -9.10 3.43
N LEU A 82 13.57 -8.71 3.45
CA LEU A 82 14.61 -9.42 4.19
C LEU A 82 14.58 -9.10 5.69
N CYS A 83 13.81 -8.09 6.08
CA CYS A 83 13.70 -7.64 7.47
C CYS A 83 12.26 -7.25 7.81
N ASP A 84 11.31 -8.20 7.68
CA ASP A 84 9.95 -7.98 8.15
C ASP A 84 9.85 -8.40 9.63
N LYS A 85 9.94 -7.42 10.54
CA LYS A 85 9.98 -7.65 11.99
C LYS A 85 11.10 -8.64 12.40
N GLY A 86 12.27 -8.56 11.73
CA GLY A 86 13.41 -9.45 11.98
C GLY A 86 13.33 -10.81 11.27
N LYS A 87 12.37 -11.04 10.38
CA LYS A 87 12.17 -12.28 9.64
C LYS A 87 12.15 -12.04 8.14
N PHE A 88 12.57 -13.04 7.38
CA PHE A 88 12.39 -13.06 5.92
C PHE A 88 10.91 -13.28 5.59
N SER A 89 10.38 -12.51 4.63
CA SER A 89 9.01 -12.62 4.18
C SER A 89 8.93 -12.50 2.65
N MET A 90 8.41 -13.55 1.97
CA MET A 90 8.03 -13.47 0.57
C MET A 90 6.76 -12.62 0.47
N LEU A 91 6.82 -11.49 -0.23
CA LEU A 91 5.69 -10.58 -0.34
C LEU A 91 4.86 -10.83 -1.60
N ASP A 92 5.49 -10.84 -2.75
CA ASP A 92 4.83 -10.96 -4.05
C ASP A 92 5.61 -11.97 -4.90
N ALA A 93 4.92 -12.88 -5.58
CA ALA A 93 5.49 -13.84 -6.53
C ALA A 93 4.40 -14.20 -7.54
N TYR A 94 4.44 -13.60 -8.73
CA TYR A 94 3.37 -13.79 -9.71
C TYR A 94 3.86 -13.65 -11.15
N ALA A 95 3.10 -14.27 -12.06
CA ALA A 95 3.18 -14.05 -13.49
C ALA A 95 2.07 -13.09 -13.94
N THR A 96 2.35 -12.28 -14.96
CA THR A 96 1.38 -11.38 -15.58
C THR A 96 1.29 -11.68 -17.07
N PHE A 97 0.09 -11.94 -17.55
CA PHE A 97 -0.24 -12.09 -18.96
C PHE A 97 -1.03 -10.87 -19.43
N MET A 98 -0.53 -10.16 -20.43
CA MET A 98 -1.14 -8.97 -21.03
C MET A 98 -1.37 -9.18 -22.51
N PRO A 99 -2.50 -9.81 -22.91
CA PRO A 99 -2.81 -10.06 -24.33
C PRO A 99 -3.01 -8.77 -25.13
N SER A 100 -3.35 -7.68 -24.46
CA SER A 100 -3.51 -6.35 -25.03
C SER A 100 -3.16 -5.27 -24.00
N LYS A 101 -3.17 -4.00 -24.43
CA LYS A 101 -3.00 -2.85 -23.51
C LYS A 101 -4.19 -2.68 -22.55
N THR A 102 -5.33 -3.28 -22.89
CA THR A 102 -6.60 -3.14 -22.15
C THR A 102 -6.76 -4.20 -21.07
N TRP A 103 -6.23 -5.40 -21.30
CA TRP A 103 -6.44 -6.56 -20.41
C TRP A 103 -5.15 -7.04 -19.77
N LYS A 104 -5.26 -7.39 -18.50
CA LYS A 104 -4.18 -7.96 -17.70
C LYS A 104 -4.72 -9.11 -16.86
N ILE A 105 -4.00 -10.23 -16.82
CA ILE A 105 -4.28 -11.36 -15.93
C ILE A 105 -3.03 -11.59 -15.09
N VAL A 106 -3.19 -11.70 -13.79
CA VAL A 106 -2.09 -11.92 -12.82
C VAL A 106 -2.40 -13.20 -12.05
N ALA A 107 -1.46 -14.15 -12.05
CA ALA A 107 -1.58 -15.41 -11.31
C ALA A 107 -0.40 -15.58 -10.36
N GLY A 108 -0.66 -15.96 -9.12
CA GLY A 108 0.32 -16.16 -8.05
C GLY A 108 0.02 -15.35 -6.79
N GLN A 109 1.07 -15.15 -5.98
CA GLN A 109 0.96 -14.39 -4.73
C GLN A 109 1.02 -12.89 -5.00
N SER A 110 -0.05 -12.18 -4.73
CA SER A 110 -0.14 -10.74 -4.96
C SER A 110 -1.10 -10.07 -3.96
N ARG A 111 -1.18 -8.73 -3.99
CA ARG A 111 -2.19 -8.01 -3.21
C ARG A 111 -3.58 -8.27 -3.76
N ILE A 112 -4.53 -8.51 -2.85
CA ILE A 112 -5.95 -8.54 -3.17
C ILE A 112 -6.38 -7.14 -3.60
N PRO A 113 -7.12 -6.98 -4.73
CA PRO A 113 -7.60 -5.69 -5.19
C PRO A 113 -8.55 -5.05 -4.17
N PHE A 114 -8.07 -4.02 -3.49
CA PHE A 114 -8.82 -3.29 -2.46
C PHE A 114 -8.01 -2.09 -1.99
N SER A 115 -8.65 -0.96 -1.64
CA SER A 115 -8.10 0.20 -0.95
C SER A 115 -6.87 0.83 -1.64
N VAL A 116 -6.86 2.13 -1.74
CA VAL A 116 -5.75 2.91 -2.29
C VAL A 116 -4.54 2.83 -1.37
N ASP A 117 -4.70 3.16 -0.08
CA ASP A 117 -3.58 3.18 0.87
C ASP A 117 -3.06 1.77 1.19
N ALA A 118 -3.95 0.76 1.28
CA ALA A 118 -3.55 -0.63 1.43
C ALA A 118 -2.75 -1.15 0.22
N SER A 119 -3.05 -0.68 -0.98
CA SER A 119 -2.34 -1.02 -2.22
C SER A 119 -1.06 -0.24 -2.43
N ARG A 120 -0.83 0.84 -1.68
CA ARG A 120 0.36 1.69 -1.82
C ARG A 120 1.65 0.91 -1.55
N ALA A 121 2.63 1.05 -2.44
CA ALA A 121 3.94 0.46 -2.24
C ALA A 121 4.73 1.22 -1.17
N VAL A 122 5.69 0.56 -0.52
CA VAL A 122 6.53 1.17 0.54
C VAL A 122 7.24 2.43 0.07
N ASN A 123 7.67 2.43 -1.18
CA ASN A 123 8.31 3.58 -1.81
C ASN A 123 7.35 4.75 -2.11
N GLY A 124 6.05 4.54 -2.03
CA GLY A 124 5.02 5.55 -2.20
C GLY A 124 4.40 6.07 -0.90
N TYR A 125 4.92 5.67 0.28
CA TYR A 125 4.40 6.19 1.55
C TYR A 125 4.83 7.64 1.76
N TYR A 126 3.91 8.46 2.24
CA TYR A 126 4.13 9.87 2.60
C TYR A 126 4.67 10.01 4.03
N PHE A 127 4.32 9.10 4.91
CA PHE A 127 4.65 9.10 6.33
C PHE A 127 5.50 7.88 6.72
N THR A 128 6.19 7.98 7.85
CA THR A 128 6.97 6.87 8.41
C THR A 128 6.11 5.65 8.73
N ASN A 129 4.88 5.89 9.23
CA ASN A 129 3.90 4.86 9.49
C ASN A 129 2.72 4.97 8.51
N ARG A 130 2.17 3.83 8.10
CA ARG A 130 0.97 3.77 7.27
C ARG A 130 -0.25 4.21 8.08
N SER A 131 -1.32 4.59 7.38
CA SER A 131 -2.64 4.80 7.99
C SER A 131 -3.18 3.51 8.61
N PHE A 132 -4.16 3.64 9.49
CA PHE A 132 -4.88 2.47 10.02
C PHE A 132 -5.65 1.73 8.91
N VAL A 133 -6.24 2.46 7.96
CA VAL A 133 -6.83 1.87 6.74
C VAL A 133 -5.82 0.96 6.05
N GLY A 134 -4.65 1.49 5.75
CA GLY A 134 -3.65 0.78 4.97
C GLY A 134 -2.92 -0.33 5.71
N LYS A 135 -2.79 -0.27 7.04
CA LYS A 135 -2.01 -1.24 7.81
C LYS A 135 -2.87 -2.27 8.55
N GLN A 136 -3.84 -1.82 9.31
CA GLN A 136 -4.64 -2.68 10.18
C GLN A 136 -5.83 -3.30 9.44
N VAL A 137 -6.58 -2.49 8.70
CA VAL A 137 -7.90 -2.90 8.21
C VAL A 137 -7.85 -3.45 6.79
N GLY A 138 -7.09 -2.82 5.89
CA GLY A 138 -7.19 -3.10 4.45
C GLY A 138 -6.14 -4.03 3.85
N ASN A 139 -4.97 -4.15 4.46
CA ASN A 139 -3.80 -4.76 3.82
C ASN A 139 -3.81 -6.28 3.87
N ARG A 140 -4.09 -6.91 2.73
CA ARG A 140 -3.95 -8.36 2.58
C ARG A 140 -3.34 -8.76 1.24
N ARG A 141 -2.56 -9.82 1.27
CA ARG A 141 -2.08 -10.58 0.11
C ARG A 141 -2.70 -11.95 0.12
N GLY A 142 -2.83 -12.53 -1.06
CA GLY A 142 -3.29 -13.90 -1.24
C GLY A 142 -2.61 -14.54 -2.43
N VAL A 143 -2.68 -15.86 -2.49
CA VAL A 143 -2.32 -16.66 -3.67
C VAL A 143 -3.60 -16.90 -4.48
N GLY A 144 -3.60 -16.52 -5.75
CA GLY A 144 -4.81 -16.61 -6.57
C GLY A 144 -4.63 -16.00 -7.95
N VAL A 145 -5.74 -15.65 -8.56
CA VAL A 145 -5.80 -15.06 -9.90
C VAL A 145 -6.62 -13.78 -9.85
N LYS A 146 -6.15 -12.75 -10.54
CA LYS A 146 -6.90 -11.49 -10.74
C LYS A 146 -6.79 -10.99 -12.17
N GLY A 147 -7.88 -10.38 -12.64
CA GLY A 147 -7.97 -9.68 -13.92
C GLY A 147 -7.99 -8.17 -13.73
N GLY A 148 -7.36 -7.45 -14.64
CA GLY A 148 -7.42 -5.99 -14.73
C GLY A 148 -7.92 -5.57 -16.11
N PHE A 149 -8.75 -4.54 -16.13
CA PHE A 149 -9.32 -3.94 -17.33
C PHE A 149 -9.10 -2.44 -17.32
N SER A 150 -8.47 -1.92 -18.37
CA SER A 150 -8.16 -0.50 -18.54
C SER A 150 -8.42 -0.09 -20.00
N PRO A 151 -9.66 0.26 -20.35
CA PRO A 151 -9.99 0.69 -21.72
C PRO A 151 -9.27 1.98 -22.08
N THR A 152 -8.88 2.12 -23.36
CA THR A 152 -8.17 3.31 -23.84
C THR A 152 -9.10 4.50 -24.08
N ALA A 153 -10.40 4.24 -24.27
CA ALA A 153 -11.40 5.26 -24.61
C ALA A 153 -11.89 6.08 -23.40
N ILE A 154 -11.83 5.50 -22.20
CA ILE A 154 -12.30 6.13 -20.95
C ILE A 154 -11.26 5.96 -19.85
N PRO A 155 -11.12 6.91 -18.93
CA PRO A 155 -10.14 6.88 -17.84
C PRO A 155 -10.63 5.98 -16.68
N LEU A 156 -11.01 4.74 -17.00
CA LEU A 156 -11.49 3.73 -16.08
C LEU A 156 -10.43 2.64 -15.89
N TYR A 157 -10.24 2.21 -14.66
CA TYR A 157 -9.49 1.01 -14.29
C TYR A 157 -10.34 0.14 -13.38
N VAL A 158 -10.48 -1.14 -13.73
CA VAL A 158 -11.18 -2.15 -12.92
C VAL A 158 -10.24 -3.30 -12.67
N GLU A 159 -10.20 -3.82 -11.46
CA GLU A 159 -9.45 -5.02 -11.10
C GLU A 159 -10.29 -5.90 -10.18
N ALA A 160 -10.36 -7.21 -10.47
CA ALA A 160 -11.08 -8.17 -9.64
C ALA A 160 -10.34 -9.51 -9.61
N GLY A 161 -10.47 -10.26 -8.52
CA GLY A 161 -9.79 -11.55 -8.38
C GLY A 161 -10.34 -12.44 -7.30
N ILE A 162 -9.91 -13.70 -7.36
CA ILE A 162 -10.19 -14.78 -6.42
C ILE A 162 -8.89 -15.31 -5.85
N PHE A 163 -8.87 -15.58 -4.56
CA PHE A 163 -7.67 -15.96 -3.82
C PHE A 163 -7.99 -17.01 -2.78
N ASN A 164 -6.98 -17.76 -2.35
CA ASN A 164 -7.11 -18.64 -1.21
C ASN A 164 -7.60 -17.86 0.03
N ALA A 165 -8.41 -18.51 0.84
CA ALA A 165 -8.93 -17.92 2.08
C ALA A 165 -7.87 -17.92 3.18
N THR A 166 -6.97 -18.91 3.22
CA THR A 166 -5.93 -19.09 4.22
C THR A 166 -4.86 -18.00 4.22
N LYS A 167 -4.08 -17.94 5.29
CA LYS A 167 -2.88 -17.12 5.39
C LYS A 167 -1.86 -17.55 4.32
N ILE A 168 -0.99 -16.64 3.91
CA ILE A 168 0.01 -16.90 2.86
C ILE A 168 0.92 -18.10 3.19
N GLY A 169 1.23 -18.33 4.47
CA GLY A 169 2.02 -19.47 4.91
C GLY A 169 1.36 -20.84 4.67
N ASP A 170 0.05 -20.87 4.57
CA ASP A 170 -0.77 -22.08 4.52
C ASP A 170 -1.38 -22.30 3.12
N HIS A 171 -0.74 -21.80 2.08
CA HIS A 171 -1.26 -21.86 0.70
C HIS A 171 -1.22 -23.26 0.07
N THR A 172 -0.60 -24.23 0.71
CA THR A 172 -0.60 -25.62 0.33
C THR A 172 -1.85 -26.39 0.79
N GLU A 173 -2.60 -25.82 1.73
CA GLU A 173 -3.82 -26.42 2.25
C GLU A 173 -4.97 -26.37 1.24
N TRP A 174 -5.73 -27.47 1.14
CA TRP A 174 -6.91 -27.53 0.31
C TRP A 174 -8.03 -26.67 0.86
N GLN A 175 -8.63 -25.84 -0.01
CA GLN A 175 -9.59 -24.82 0.37
C GLN A 175 -11.02 -25.21 -0.02
N THR A 176 -11.98 -25.02 0.90
CA THR A 176 -13.41 -25.10 0.61
C THR A 176 -14.05 -23.69 0.45
N LYS A 177 -13.32 -22.63 0.85
CA LYS A 177 -13.74 -21.24 0.79
C LYS A 177 -12.67 -20.40 0.10
N TYR A 178 -13.07 -19.27 -0.49
CA TYR A 178 -12.18 -18.36 -1.18
C TYR A 178 -12.40 -16.93 -0.72
N SER A 179 -11.33 -16.13 -0.81
CA SER A 179 -11.35 -14.68 -0.67
C SER A 179 -11.54 -14.03 -2.04
N TYR A 180 -12.23 -12.90 -2.08
CA TYR A 180 -12.50 -12.13 -3.29
C TYR A 180 -12.07 -10.68 -3.07
N GLY A 181 -11.67 -10.03 -4.14
CA GLY A 181 -11.43 -8.59 -4.12
C GLY A 181 -11.75 -7.98 -5.47
N ALA A 182 -12.34 -6.80 -5.45
CA ALA A 182 -12.61 -6.01 -6.64
C ALA A 182 -12.48 -4.53 -6.33
N LYS A 183 -12.03 -3.75 -7.30
CA LYS A 183 -12.00 -2.30 -7.22
C LYS A 183 -12.15 -1.66 -8.59
N ALA A 184 -12.71 -0.47 -8.60
CA ALA A 184 -12.86 0.34 -9.79
C ALA A 184 -12.41 1.77 -9.51
N ARG A 185 -11.59 2.33 -10.40
CA ARG A 185 -11.12 3.72 -10.35
C ARG A 185 -11.53 4.44 -11.61
N TYR A 186 -12.10 5.61 -11.43
CA TYR A 186 -12.36 6.55 -12.50
C TYR A 186 -11.57 7.84 -12.26
N THR A 187 -10.86 8.32 -13.29
CA THR A 187 -10.05 9.54 -13.21
C THR A 187 -10.64 10.63 -14.09
N PHE A 188 -10.87 11.81 -13.54
CA PHE A 188 -11.37 12.97 -14.25
C PHE A 188 -10.48 14.19 -13.93
N GLY A 189 -9.72 14.61 -14.91
CA GLY A 189 -8.72 15.65 -14.70
C GLY A 189 -7.70 15.28 -13.63
N GLU A 190 -7.60 16.11 -12.59
CA GLU A 190 -6.67 15.97 -11.48
C GLU A 190 -7.23 15.14 -10.31
N VAL A 191 -8.47 14.69 -10.43
CA VAL A 191 -9.17 13.91 -9.41
C VAL A 191 -9.34 12.47 -9.86
N PHE A 192 -9.19 11.52 -8.95
CA PHE A 192 -9.75 10.18 -9.13
C PHE A 192 -10.67 9.81 -7.97
N VAL A 193 -11.64 8.96 -8.28
CA VAL A 193 -12.46 8.26 -7.30
C VAL A 193 -12.22 6.77 -7.48
N GLU A 194 -11.95 6.07 -6.40
CA GLU A 194 -11.83 4.60 -6.36
C GLU A 194 -12.82 4.04 -5.34
N GLY A 195 -13.54 3.00 -5.72
CA GLY A 195 -14.32 2.19 -4.80
C GLY A 195 -13.90 0.74 -4.89
N GLY A 196 -13.94 0.03 -3.78
CA GLY A 196 -13.51 -1.36 -3.69
C GLY A 196 -14.36 -2.20 -2.76
N PHE A 197 -14.29 -3.49 -3.01
CA PHE A 197 -14.89 -4.53 -2.18
C PHE A 197 -13.90 -5.66 -1.97
N LYS A 198 -13.81 -6.16 -0.73
CA LYS A 198 -13.01 -7.33 -0.39
C LYS A 198 -13.80 -8.22 0.56
N SER A 199 -13.80 -9.52 0.31
CA SER A 199 -14.43 -10.54 1.15
C SER A 199 -13.42 -11.64 1.45
N GLU A 200 -13.19 -11.95 2.71
CA GLU A 200 -12.18 -12.92 3.16
C GLU A 200 -12.73 -13.81 4.27
N VAL A 201 -12.13 -14.99 4.42
CA VAL A 201 -12.50 -15.96 5.46
C VAL A 201 -11.21 -16.44 6.13
N PRO A 202 -10.62 -15.68 7.04
CA PRO A 202 -9.34 -16.02 7.64
C PRO A 202 -9.42 -17.23 8.57
N ASP A 203 -10.52 -17.39 9.31
CA ASP A 203 -10.72 -18.45 10.29
C ASP A 203 -12.23 -18.76 10.49
N GLY A 204 -12.87 -19.23 9.42
CA GLY A 204 -14.28 -19.66 9.46
C GLY A 204 -15.30 -18.53 9.29
N ILE A 205 -15.12 -17.38 9.87
CA ILE A 205 -16.01 -16.22 9.75
C ILE A 205 -15.69 -15.42 8.49
N ARG A 206 -16.72 -15.09 7.71
CA ARG A 206 -16.56 -14.21 6.54
C ARG A 206 -16.56 -12.76 6.97
N ILE A 207 -15.54 -12.05 6.50
CA ILE A 207 -15.35 -10.62 6.77
C ILE A 207 -15.41 -9.89 5.43
N ASN A 208 -16.34 -8.95 5.33
CA ASN A 208 -16.54 -8.12 4.14
C ASN A 208 -16.03 -6.71 4.39
N HIS A 209 -15.35 -6.14 3.40
CA HIS A 209 -14.85 -4.78 3.45
C HIS A 209 -15.36 -4.02 2.23
N THR A 210 -15.75 -2.78 2.44
CA THR A 210 -16.07 -1.83 1.37
C THR A 210 -15.24 -0.60 1.57
N ASP A 211 -14.67 -0.03 0.52
CA ASP A 211 -13.93 1.23 0.59
C ASP A 211 -14.38 2.23 -0.46
N VAL A 212 -14.13 3.48 -0.16
CA VAL A 212 -14.19 4.59 -1.10
C VAL A 212 -13.02 5.52 -0.84
N CYS A 213 -12.36 5.93 -1.92
CA CYS A 213 -11.26 6.89 -1.88
C CYS A 213 -11.47 7.97 -2.92
N VAL A 214 -11.21 9.21 -2.54
CA VAL A 214 -11.09 10.36 -3.44
C VAL A 214 -9.69 10.93 -3.30
N SER A 215 -9.02 11.19 -4.40
CA SER A 215 -7.69 11.80 -4.42
C SER A 215 -7.65 12.91 -5.47
N TRP A 216 -7.14 14.06 -5.07
CA TRP A 216 -6.87 15.20 -5.92
C TRP A 216 -5.37 15.49 -5.94
N THR A 217 -4.83 15.75 -7.13
CA THR A 217 -3.41 16.07 -7.30
C THR A 217 -3.27 17.23 -8.27
N ASP A 218 -2.80 18.37 -7.80
CA ASP A 218 -2.50 19.56 -8.61
C ASP A 218 -1.05 19.97 -8.40
N GLY A 219 -0.21 19.64 -9.39
CA GLY A 219 1.18 20.03 -9.44
C GLY A 219 1.97 19.72 -8.15
N ARG A 220 1.89 20.61 -7.17
CA ARG A 220 2.58 20.50 -5.88
C ARG A 220 1.73 19.91 -4.77
N TRP A 221 0.42 19.97 -4.90
CA TRP A 221 -0.52 19.49 -3.90
C TRP A 221 -1.00 18.08 -4.18
N LEU A 222 -1.19 17.33 -3.13
CA LEU A 222 -2.00 16.11 -3.12
C LEU A 222 -2.89 16.18 -1.89
N ALA A 223 -4.17 15.89 -2.08
CA ALA A 223 -5.13 15.65 -1.00
C ALA A 223 -5.82 14.31 -1.26
N GLU A 224 -5.98 13.51 -0.22
CA GLU A 224 -6.58 12.18 -0.32
C GLU A 224 -7.46 11.91 0.89
N ALA A 225 -8.65 11.37 0.66
CA ALA A 225 -9.58 10.93 1.67
C ALA A 225 -10.01 9.50 1.36
N GLU A 226 -9.88 8.60 2.31
CA GLU A 226 -10.27 7.20 2.17
C GLU A 226 -11.05 6.74 3.40
N TYR A 227 -12.12 5.99 3.16
CA TYR A 227 -12.95 5.41 4.21
C TYR A 227 -13.15 3.92 3.92
N VAL A 228 -13.05 3.09 4.96
CA VAL A 228 -13.29 1.64 4.92
C VAL A 228 -14.33 1.26 5.94
N TYR A 229 -15.33 0.51 5.50
CA TYR A 229 -16.31 -0.19 6.33
C TYR A 229 -15.99 -1.68 6.32
N LYS A 230 -15.81 -2.28 7.50
CA LYS A 230 -15.53 -3.71 7.70
C LYS A 230 -16.66 -4.34 8.49
N HIS A 231 -17.27 -5.38 7.92
CA HIS A 231 -18.42 -6.06 8.47
C HIS A 231 -18.15 -7.56 8.64
N TYR A 232 -18.58 -8.10 9.76
CA TYR A 232 -18.44 -9.52 10.10
C TYR A 232 -19.78 -10.22 9.93
N THR A 233 -19.81 -11.37 9.22
CA THR A 233 -21.04 -12.14 9.07
C THR A 233 -21.50 -12.72 10.39
N ASN A 234 -22.80 -13.00 10.49
CA ASN A 234 -23.46 -13.57 11.69
C ASN A 234 -23.32 -12.68 12.94
N SER A 235 -23.10 -11.37 12.77
CA SER A 235 -22.85 -10.45 13.89
C SER A 235 -21.74 -10.93 14.86
N ALA A 236 -20.75 -11.64 14.31
CA ALA A 236 -19.67 -12.24 15.10
C ALA A 236 -18.75 -11.20 15.79
N PHE A 237 -18.79 -9.95 15.30
CA PHE A 237 -18.08 -8.82 15.88
C PHE A 237 -18.73 -7.51 15.42
N ASP A 238 -18.52 -6.43 16.20
CA ASP A 238 -19.03 -5.11 15.83
C ASP A 238 -18.38 -4.61 14.54
N PRO A 239 -19.12 -3.93 13.66
CA PRO A 239 -18.55 -3.35 12.46
C PRO A 239 -17.41 -2.37 12.75
N CYS A 240 -16.36 -2.44 11.93
CA CYS A 240 -15.25 -1.52 12.03
C CYS A 240 -15.34 -0.42 10.97
N HIS A 241 -15.14 0.81 11.41
CA HIS A 241 -15.01 2.00 10.57
C HIS A 241 -13.55 2.47 10.64
N ALA A 242 -12.89 2.62 9.49
CA ALA A 242 -11.56 3.18 9.42
C ALA A 242 -11.50 4.28 8.36
N TYR A 243 -10.78 5.35 8.64
CA TYR A 243 -10.65 6.49 7.76
C TYR A 243 -9.25 7.09 7.77
N ASN A 244 -8.93 7.76 6.67
CA ASN A 244 -7.65 8.41 6.44
C ASN A 244 -7.86 9.67 5.61
N PHE A 245 -7.49 10.82 6.14
CA PHE A 245 -7.46 12.10 5.44
C PHE A 245 -6.03 12.61 5.44
N MET A 246 -5.46 12.87 4.26
CA MET A 246 -4.09 13.35 4.17
C MET A 246 -3.92 14.43 3.13
N ALA A 247 -2.94 15.30 3.38
CA ALA A 247 -2.45 16.27 2.42
C ALA A 247 -0.91 16.26 2.38
N ASP A 248 -0.35 16.49 1.21
CA ASP A 248 1.08 16.63 0.96
C ASP A 248 1.30 17.85 0.05
N TYR A 249 2.18 18.74 0.45
CA TYR A 249 2.63 19.86 -0.36
C TYR A 249 4.12 19.75 -0.59
N ARG A 250 4.53 19.77 -1.85
CA ARG A 250 5.91 19.57 -2.25
C ARG A 250 6.42 20.69 -3.15
N TRP A 251 7.69 21.04 -2.95
CA TRP A 251 8.35 22.05 -3.79
C TRP A 251 9.81 21.68 -4.06
N PRO A 252 10.37 22.14 -5.21
CA PRO A 252 11.78 21.98 -5.48
C PRO A 252 12.60 22.88 -4.54
N ILE A 253 13.73 22.37 -4.11
CA ILE A 253 14.77 23.14 -3.39
C ILE A 253 16.09 22.98 -4.13
N ARG A 254 17.02 23.89 -3.88
CA ARG A 254 18.35 23.84 -4.47
C ARG A 254 19.37 23.83 -3.34
N THR A 255 19.82 22.65 -2.96
CA THR A 255 20.96 22.45 -2.06
C THR A 255 22.03 21.66 -2.80
N SER A 256 23.20 21.48 -2.19
CA SER A 256 24.27 20.67 -2.76
C SER A 256 23.89 19.20 -3.00
N PHE A 257 22.94 18.67 -2.24
CA PHE A 257 22.52 17.26 -2.32
C PHE A 257 21.00 17.11 -2.55
N PHE A 258 20.18 17.73 -1.69
CA PHE A 258 18.73 17.59 -1.79
C PHE A 258 18.13 18.53 -2.83
N ASN A 259 17.11 18.04 -3.56
CA ASN A 259 16.47 18.80 -4.65
C ASN A 259 14.94 18.92 -4.51
N ARG A 260 14.35 18.34 -3.45
CA ARG A 260 12.92 18.43 -3.17
C ARG A 260 12.65 18.42 -1.66
N MET A 261 11.67 19.19 -1.25
CA MET A 261 11.13 19.19 0.10
C MET A 261 9.61 19.04 0.04
N SER A 262 9.03 18.43 1.06
CA SER A 262 7.59 18.37 1.24
C SER A 262 7.20 18.45 2.71
N VAL A 263 5.97 18.94 2.96
CA VAL A 263 5.31 18.90 4.26
C VAL A 263 4.01 18.15 4.14
N GLN A 264 3.68 17.37 5.16
CA GLN A 264 2.55 16.47 5.14
C GLN A 264 1.75 16.58 6.43
N ALA A 265 0.43 16.42 6.30
CA ALA A 265 -0.47 16.26 7.43
C ALA A 265 -1.41 15.08 7.15
N ARG A 266 -1.75 14.35 8.21
CA ARG A 266 -2.72 13.25 8.14
C ARG A 266 -3.52 13.18 9.43
N PHE A 267 -4.84 12.98 9.28
CA PHE A 267 -5.71 12.56 10.36
C PHE A 267 -6.32 11.21 9.99
N ASP A 268 -6.08 10.19 10.79
CA ASP A 268 -6.60 8.85 10.54
C ASP A 268 -7.13 8.22 11.83
N GLY A 269 -8.08 7.31 11.69
CA GLY A 269 -8.70 6.65 12.83
C GLY A 269 -9.34 5.33 12.46
N MET A 270 -9.66 4.56 13.50
CA MET A 270 -10.44 3.33 13.38
C MET A 270 -11.21 3.03 14.65
N THR A 271 -12.31 2.30 14.54
CA THR A 271 -12.99 1.67 15.67
C THR A 271 -12.30 0.34 16.04
N HIS A 272 -12.82 -0.39 17.02
CA HIS A 272 -12.35 -1.74 17.32
C HIS A 272 -12.44 -2.63 16.10
N HIS A 273 -11.49 -3.55 15.93
CA HIS A 273 -11.57 -4.54 14.88
C HIS A 273 -10.95 -5.88 15.26
N SER A 274 -11.38 -6.93 14.59
CA SER A 274 -10.81 -8.26 14.61
C SER A 274 -10.29 -8.63 13.23
N ASN A 275 -9.19 -9.38 13.14
CA ASN A 275 -8.70 -9.98 11.90
C ASN A 275 -9.35 -11.35 11.61
N GLY A 276 -10.34 -11.75 12.44
CA GLY A 276 -11.09 -12.98 12.29
C GLY A 276 -10.48 -14.18 13.00
N GLU A 277 -9.51 -13.98 13.87
CA GLU A 277 -8.97 -15.01 14.76
C GLU A 277 -9.99 -15.31 15.86
N ILE A 278 -10.26 -16.60 16.08
CA ILE A 278 -11.21 -17.08 17.10
C ILE A 278 -10.41 -17.44 18.33
N ASP A 279 -10.84 -16.95 19.49
CA ASP A 279 -10.35 -17.39 20.78
C ASP A 279 -10.90 -18.78 21.10
N GLU A 280 -10.03 -19.75 21.32
CA GLU A 280 -10.39 -21.16 21.49
C GLU A 280 -11.21 -21.39 22.75
N ASP A 281 -11.02 -20.59 23.81
CA ASP A 281 -11.71 -20.75 25.09
C ASP A 281 -13.13 -20.16 25.06
N SER A 282 -13.28 -18.98 24.46
CA SER A 282 -14.57 -18.27 24.44
C SER A 282 -15.38 -18.52 23.17
N GLY A 283 -14.78 -19.02 22.11
CA GLY A 283 -15.40 -19.14 20.77
C GLY A 283 -15.73 -17.80 20.11
N CYS A 284 -15.27 -16.69 20.67
CA CYS A 284 -15.49 -15.34 20.16
C CYS A 284 -14.31 -14.85 19.32
N LEU A 285 -14.56 -13.86 18.47
CA LEU A 285 -13.48 -13.23 17.72
C LEU A 285 -12.59 -12.39 18.64
N VAL A 286 -11.28 -12.57 18.50
CA VAL A 286 -10.28 -11.77 19.20
C VAL A 286 -10.28 -10.33 18.65
N ALA A 287 -10.33 -9.35 19.56
CA ALA A 287 -10.12 -7.95 19.20
C ALA A 287 -8.62 -7.67 19.01
N ASP A 288 -8.16 -7.48 17.77
CA ASP A 288 -6.75 -7.21 17.46
C ASP A 288 -6.30 -5.80 17.84
N ASP A 289 -7.21 -4.85 17.70
CA ASP A 289 -6.93 -3.43 17.93
C ASP A 289 -8.11 -2.71 18.58
N ILE A 290 -7.79 -1.80 19.49
CA ILE A 290 -8.77 -0.92 20.10
C ILE A 290 -8.98 0.35 19.27
N ARG A 291 -10.14 0.97 19.46
CA ARG A 291 -10.49 2.27 18.86
C ARG A 291 -9.42 3.31 19.15
N ARG A 292 -8.99 4.05 18.13
CA ARG A 292 -8.07 5.17 18.26
C ARG A 292 -8.10 6.09 17.05
N ASN A 293 -7.70 7.33 17.28
CA ASN A 293 -7.43 8.31 16.23
C ASN A 293 -5.97 8.73 16.30
N ARG A 294 -5.46 9.31 15.19
CA ARG A 294 -4.10 9.82 15.13
C ARG A 294 -4.02 11.05 14.24
N LEU A 295 -3.36 12.08 14.74
CA LEU A 295 -2.87 13.20 13.94
C LEU A 295 -1.39 12.98 13.65
N THR A 296 -0.97 13.07 12.40
CA THR A 296 0.44 12.98 12.00
C THR A 296 0.82 14.26 11.24
N LEU A 297 1.87 14.91 11.71
CA LEU A 297 2.54 16.00 10.98
C LEU A 297 3.89 15.51 10.51
N GLY A 298 4.26 15.82 9.28
CA GLY A 298 5.48 15.31 8.68
C GLY A 298 6.19 16.31 7.80
N SER A 299 7.50 16.12 7.67
CA SER A 299 8.30 16.76 6.63
C SER A 299 9.24 15.72 6.01
N THR A 300 9.53 15.91 4.73
CA THR A 300 10.44 15.04 3.98
C THR A 300 11.36 15.91 3.12
N ILE A 301 12.66 15.67 3.24
CA ILE A 301 13.65 16.23 2.33
C ILE A 301 14.20 15.10 1.46
N SER A 302 14.25 15.33 0.14
CA SER A 302 14.50 14.27 -0.83
C SER A 302 15.64 14.63 -1.79
N TYR A 303 16.48 13.64 -2.08
CA TYR A 303 17.29 13.58 -3.27
C TYR A 303 16.60 12.67 -4.29
N VAL A 304 16.31 13.20 -5.46
CA VAL A 304 15.64 12.47 -6.54
C VAL A 304 16.45 12.61 -7.81
N ARG A 305 16.95 11.48 -8.33
CA ARG A 305 17.69 11.44 -9.60
C ARG A 305 17.32 10.16 -10.35
N ASN A 306 16.59 10.31 -11.45
CA ASN A 306 16.05 9.16 -12.21
C ASN A 306 15.22 8.25 -11.28
N GLU A 307 15.59 6.98 -11.19
CA GLU A 307 14.92 5.97 -10.35
C GLU A 307 15.49 5.91 -8.92
N MET A 308 16.64 6.55 -8.68
CA MET A 308 17.26 6.58 -7.36
C MET A 308 16.69 7.71 -6.51
N HIS A 309 16.28 7.36 -5.31
CA HIS A 309 15.74 8.31 -4.33
C HIS A 309 16.38 8.08 -2.97
N ALA A 310 16.68 9.17 -2.28
CA ALA A 310 17.01 9.16 -0.86
C ALA A 310 16.10 10.18 -0.16
N ASP A 311 15.29 9.71 0.78
CA ASP A 311 14.41 10.56 1.57
C ASP A 311 14.83 10.54 3.03
N LEU A 312 14.89 11.71 3.67
CA LEU A 312 14.96 11.86 5.12
C LEU A 312 13.63 12.43 5.58
N ARG A 313 12.92 11.70 6.45
CA ARG A 313 11.61 12.04 6.99
C ARG A 313 11.67 12.32 8.47
N LEU A 314 10.93 13.34 8.89
CA LEU A 314 10.63 13.62 10.27
C LEU A 314 9.10 13.60 10.42
N ASN A 315 8.57 12.78 11.33
CA ASN A 315 7.16 12.75 11.66
C ASN A 315 6.93 12.89 13.16
N TYR A 316 5.90 13.63 13.51
CA TYR A 316 5.29 13.61 14.83
C TYR A 316 3.90 12.98 14.73
N GLU A 317 3.62 12.00 15.57
CA GLU A 317 2.34 11.28 15.66
C GLU A 317 1.73 11.52 17.03
N GLN A 318 0.55 12.14 17.08
CA GLN A 318 -0.27 12.31 18.27
C GLN A 318 -1.41 11.30 18.21
N TYR A 319 -1.46 10.38 19.18
CA TYR A 319 -2.51 9.38 19.30
C TYR A 319 -3.59 9.85 20.30
N PHE A 320 -4.84 9.48 20.00
CA PHE A 320 -6.00 9.74 20.84
C PHE A 320 -6.71 8.42 21.09
N TYR A 321 -6.62 7.94 22.33
CA TYR A 321 -7.26 6.73 22.80
C TYR A 321 -8.50 7.04 23.67
N PRO A 322 -9.46 6.10 23.80
CA PRO A 322 -10.53 6.21 24.78
C PRO A 322 -9.96 6.31 26.20
N SER A 323 -10.71 6.94 27.10
CA SER A 323 -10.36 7.00 28.53
C SER A 323 -10.25 5.59 29.10
N GLY A 324 -9.22 5.35 29.90
CA GLY A 324 -8.96 4.05 30.54
C GLY A 324 -8.31 2.99 29.65
N ALA A 325 -7.96 3.32 28.39
CA ALA A 325 -7.27 2.38 27.52
C ALA A 325 -5.86 2.05 28.04
N VAL A 326 -5.52 0.77 28.07
CA VAL A 326 -4.16 0.32 28.35
C VAL A 326 -3.34 0.40 27.06
N ILE A 327 -2.37 1.30 27.02
CA ILE A 327 -1.57 1.59 25.82
C ILE A 327 -0.21 0.91 25.99
N PRO A 328 0.15 -0.07 25.13
CA PRO A 328 1.47 -0.66 25.14
C PRO A 328 2.56 0.38 24.83
N VAL A 329 3.75 0.20 25.40
CA VAL A 329 4.92 1.07 25.14
C VAL A 329 5.18 1.14 23.63
N GLY A 330 5.30 2.36 23.10
CA GLY A 330 5.51 2.65 21.69
C GLY A 330 4.26 2.57 20.81
N ALA A 331 3.08 2.26 21.38
CA ALA A 331 1.80 2.35 20.66
C ALA A 331 1.18 3.76 20.72
N GLY A 332 1.67 4.61 21.63
CA GLY A 332 1.22 5.99 21.81
C GLY A 332 1.95 7.01 20.96
N SER A 333 1.89 8.26 21.40
CA SER A 333 2.43 9.43 20.71
C SER A 333 3.95 9.37 20.61
N LYS A 334 4.51 9.81 19.45
CA LYS A 334 5.94 9.64 19.18
C LYS A 334 6.46 10.58 18.10
N VAL A 335 7.78 10.78 18.13
CA VAL A 335 8.56 11.35 17.04
C VAL A 335 9.27 10.22 16.32
N SER A 336 9.36 10.30 14.99
CA SER A 336 10.07 9.32 14.15
C SER A 336 10.94 10.05 13.15
N VAL A 337 12.19 9.62 13.05
CA VAL A 337 13.12 10.01 11.97
C VAL A 337 13.41 8.79 11.13
N GLU A 338 13.23 8.89 9.82
CA GLU A 338 13.38 7.76 8.91
C GLU A 338 14.21 8.14 7.68
N MET A 339 15.17 7.30 7.35
CA MET A 339 15.91 7.33 6.10
C MET A 339 15.39 6.24 5.17
N ILE A 340 15.09 6.61 3.93
CA ILE A 340 14.65 5.69 2.87
C ILE A 340 15.60 5.81 1.70
N LEU A 341 16.12 4.68 1.24
CA LEU A 341 16.89 4.56 0.01
C LEU A 341 16.12 3.68 -0.97
N ARG A 342 16.08 4.11 -2.26
CA ARG A 342 15.48 3.36 -3.38
C ARG A 342 16.42 3.36 -4.55
N PHE A 343 16.58 2.23 -5.15
CA PHE A 343 17.43 2.02 -6.32
C PHE A 343 16.88 0.90 -7.21
#